data_519528ef2f3ef249c0f80e171f8deddd
#
_entry.id   519528ef2f3ef249c0f80e171f8deddd
#
_cell.length_a   1.000
_cell.length_b   1.000
_cell.length_c   1.000
_cell.angle_alpha   90.00
_cell.angle_beta   90.00
_cell.angle_gamma   90.00
#
_symmetry.space_group_name_H-M   'P 1'
#
loop_
_entity.id
_entity.type
_entity.pdbx_description
1 polymer ?
#
loop_
_entity_poly.entity_id
_entity_poly.type
_entity_poly.pdbx_seq_one_letter_code
_entity_poly.pdbx_strand_id
1 'polypeptide(L)'
;MDYQRDEHRVHMIVYHLIWCPKRRKKVLIKDVAKDCKTLIQEVCASQDWQILELAIRPDHVHLFVRAHPTDSAANIVGRIKGRTSHDLREKYAQLLKLPSMWTRSYFASTAGNISADTIQKYIEAQKGI
;
A
#
# COMPACT_ATOMS: atom_id res chain seq x y z
N MET A 1 -23.67 0.38 5.42
CA MET A 1 -23.66 0.68 6.26
C MET A 1 -23.52 1.66 6.66
N ASP A 2 -23.73 1.89 6.78
CA ASP A 2 -23.49 2.64 7.23
C ASP A 2 -22.93 2.64 8.27
N TYR A 3 -22.45 2.56 8.75
CA TYR A 3 -22.16 2.47 9.68
C TYR A 3 -22.18 3.32 10.44
N GLN A 4 -22.55 3.81 10.77
CA GLN A 4 -22.66 4.54 11.50
C GLN A 4 -23.38 4.66 12.26
N ARG A 5 -23.94 4.17 12.84
CA ARG A 5 -24.75 4.15 13.50
C ARG A 5 -24.86 4.12 14.70
N ASP A 6 -24.87 4.80 15.49
CA ASP A 6 -25.48 4.81 16.70
C ASP A 6 -24.54 5.28 17.75
N GLU A 7 -24.83 5.20 19.01
CA GLU A 7 -23.93 5.66 20.06
C GLU A 7 -22.62 4.91 19.99
N HIS A 8 -22.65 3.75 19.35
CA HIS A 8 -21.44 3.00 19.07
C HIS A 8 -20.92 3.25 17.68
N ARG A 9 -21.18 4.42 17.21
CA ARG A 9 -20.81 4.74 15.87
C ARG A 9 -19.34 4.54 15.62
N VAL A 10 -19.05 3.84 14.58
CA VAL A 10 -17.69 3.61 14.14
C VAL A 10 -17.29 4.75 13.23
N HIS A 11 -16.20 5.40 13.59
CA HIS A 11 -15.63 6.45 12.76
C HIS A 11 -14.54 5.82 11.91
N MET A 12 -14.76 5.79 10.60
CA MET A 12 -13.76 5.25 9.69
C MET A 12 -12.62 6.23 9.56
N ILE A 13 -11.41 5.69 9.45
CA ILE A 13 -10.22 6.50 9.26
C ILE A 13 -9.75 6.31 7.83
N VAL A 14 -9.37 7.41 7.20
CA VAL A 14 -8.84 7.39 5.84
C VAL A 14 -7.34 7.60 5.90
N TYR A 15 -6.60 6.67 5.31
CA TYR A 15 -5.15 6.74 5.24
C TYR A 15 -4.67 6.96 3.81
N HIS A 16 -3.67 7.81 3.66
CA HIS A 16 -2.81 7.84 2.48
C HIS A 16 -1.60 7.00 2.81
N LEU A 17 -1.35 5.96 2.05
CA LEU A 17 -0.24 5.03 2.29
C LEU A 17 0.59 4.95 1.01
N ILE A 18 1.91 5.11 1.16
CA ILE A 18 2.83 5.04 0.02
C ILE A 18 4.00 4.17 0.43
N TRP A 19 4.38 3.24 -0.44
CA TRP A 19 5.57 2.42 -0.20
C TRP A 19 6.23 2.07 -1.52
N CYS A 20 7.50 1.68 -1.45
CA CYS A 20 8.33 1.47 -2.62
C CYS A 20 8.95 0.10 -2.64
N PRO A 21 9.19 -0.46 -3.85
CA PRO A 21 10.05 -1.63 -3.98
C PRO A 21 11.43 -1.35 -3.41
N LYS A 22 12.12 -2.40 -3.00
CA LYS A 22 13.47 -2.30 -2.46
C LYS A 22 14.35 -1.52 -3.42
N ARG A 23 15.10 -0.56 -2.89
CA ARG A 23 15.98 0.34 -3.65
C ARG A 23 15.23 1.15 -4.70
N ARG A 24 13.92 1.26 -4.56
CA ARG A 24 13.05 1.96 -5.49
C ARG A 24 13.22 1.45 -6.93
N LYS A 25 13.44 0.14 -7.06
CA LYS A 25 13.56 -0.46 -8.38
C LYS A 25 12.22 -0.41 -9.11
N LYS A 26 12.27 -0.15 -10.41
CA LYS A 26 11.08 -0.01 -11.23
C LYS A 26 10.58 -1.38 -11.66
N VAL A 27 10.13 -2.17 -10.70
CA VAL A 27 9.69 -3.54 -10.95
C VAL A 27 8.18 -3.70 -11.06
N LEU A 28 7.43 -2.66 -10.70
CA LEU A 28 5.97 -2.71 -10.74
C LEU A 28 5.50 -2.29 -12.13
N ILE A 29 5.74 -3.15 -13.10
CA ILE A 29 5.41 -2.90 -14.50
C ILE A 29 4.71 -4.11 -15.09
N LYS A 30 3.94 -3.88 -16.14
CA LYS A 30 3.27 -4.93 -16.92
C LYS A 30 2.50 -5.88 -16.00
N ASP A 31 2.75 -7.19 -16.11
CA ASP A 31 2.00 -8.19 -15.35
C ASP A 31 2.25 -8.10 -13.85
N VAL A 32 3.45 -7.72 -13.43
CA VAL A 32 3.74 -7.55 -12.00
C VAL A 32 2.86 -6.47 -11.42
N ALA A 33 2.73 -5.34 -12.13
CA ALA A 33 1.87 -4.24 -11.67
C ALA A 33 0.41 -4.69 -11.61
N LYS A 34 -0.04 -5.40 -12.62
CA LYS A 34 -1.42 -5.88 -12.69
C LYS A 34 -1.74 -6.83 -11.54
N ASP A 35 -0.86 -7.80 -11.30
CA ASP A 35 -1.06 -8.75 -10.23
C ASP A 35 -0.96 -8.09 -8.86
N CYS A 36 -0.04 -7.13 -8.72
CA CYS A 36 0.08 -6.37 -7.48
C CYS A 36 -1.23 -5.67 -7.14
N LYS A 37 -1.82 -5.03 -8.12
CA LYS A 37 -3.11 -4.35 -7.93
C LYS A 37 -4.19 -5.32 -7.48
N THR A 38 -4.28 -6.46 -8.15
CA THR A 38 -5.27 -7.47 -7.82
C THR A 38 -5.10 -7.99 -6.39
N LEU A 39 -3.85 -8.26 -6.00
CA LEU A 39 -3.56 -8.74 -4.65
C LEU A 39 -3.93 -7.71 -3.59
N ILE A 40 -3.62 -6.44 -3.83
CA ILE A 40 -3.99 -5.39 -2.90
C ILE A 40 -5.50 -5.31 -2.75
N GLN A 41 -6.22 -5.41 -3.86
CA GLN A 41 -7.68 -5.40 -3.83
C GLN A 41 -8.22 -6.58 -3.02
N GLU A 42 -7.62 -7.76 -3.19
CA GLU A 42 -8.04 -8.95 -2.45
C GLU A 42 -7.82 -8.80 -0.95
N VAL A 43 -6.65 -8.30 -0.56
CA VAL A 43 -6.35 -8.11 0.85
C VAL A 43 -7.33 -7.13 1.47
N CYS A 44 -7.54 -6.00 0.81
CA CYS A 44 -8.45 -4.98 1.33
C CYS A 44 -9.87 -5.51 1.46
N ALA A 45 -10.34 -6.26 0.47
CA ALA A 45 -11.68 -6.84 0.52
C ALA A 45 -11.80 -7.82 1.68
N SER A 46 -10.78 -8.63 1.91
CA SER A 46 -10.80 -9.64 2.98
C SER A 46 -10.82 -9.01 4.37
N GLN A 47 -10.31 -7.80 4.51
CA GLN A 47 -10.25 -7.08 5.78
C GLN A 47 -11.36 -6.04 5.93
N ASP A 48 -12.22 -5.93 4.92
CA ASP A 48 -13.28 -4.94 4.88
C ASP A 48 -12.73 -3.51 4.90
N TRP A 49 -11.61 -3.30 4.24
CA TRP A 49 -11.06 -1.99 4.00
C TRP A 49 -11.54 -1.52 2.63
N GLN A 50 -11.98 -0.27 2.55
CA GLN A 50 -12.49 0.29 1.31
C GLN A 50 -11.41 1.08 0.59
N ILE A 51 -11.07 0.65 -0.62
CA ILE A 51 -10.12 1.39 -1.45
C ILE A 51 -10.84 2.58 -2.06
N LEU A 52 -10.31 3.78 -1.80
CA LEU A 52 -10.80 4.99 -2.41
C LEU A 52 -10.03 5.31 -3.68
N GLU A 53 -8.72 5.02 -3.67
CA GLU A 53 -7.87 5.18 -4.83
C GLU A 53 -6.67 4.27 -4.69
N LEU A 54 -6.24 3.68 -5.80
CA LEU A 54 -5.05 2.83 -5.82
C LEU A 54 -4.30 3.10 -7.10
N ALA A 55 -3.06 3.56 -6.97
CA ALA A 55 -2.19 3.83 -8.10
C ALA A 55 -0.93 2.99 -7.96
N ILE A 56 -0.65 2.19 -8.98
CA ILE A 56 0.57 1.40 -9.06
C ILE A 56 1.48 2.09 -10.06
N ARG A 57 2.61 2.59 -9.57
CA ARG A 57 3.62 3.20 -10.43
C ARG A 57 4.82 2.26 -10.48
N PRO A 58 5.70 2.40 -11.46
CA PRO A 58 6.82 1.46 -11.56
C PRO A 58 7.66 1.33 -10.28
N ASP A 59 7.82 2.42 -9.53
CA ASP A 59 8.68 2.45 -8.35
C ASP A 59 7.95 2.79 -7.05
N HIS A 60 6.63 2.78 -7.04
CA HIS A 60 5.89 2.99 -5.80
C HIS A 60 4.42 2.64 -5.94
N VAL A 61 3.79 2.42 -4.80
CA VAL A 61 2.35 2.22 -4.69
C VAL A 61 1.78 3.36 -3.87
N HIS A 62 0.66 3.90 -4.31
CA HIS A 62 -0.08 4.90 -3.56
C HIS A 62 -1.49 4.34 -3.32
N LEU A 63 -1.82 4.15 -2.06
CA LEU A 63 -3.12 3.60 -1.64
C LEU A 63 -3.84 4.60 -0.76
N PHE A 64 -5.04 4.96 -1.16
CA PHE A 64 -5.92 5.82 -0.38
C PHE A 64 -7.04 4.90 0.10
N VAL A 65 -7.08 4.61 1.40
CA VAL A 65 -7.94 3.55 1.91
C VAL A 65 -8.67 3.99 3.17
N ARG A 66 -9.92 3.54 3.28
CA ARG A 66 -10.75 3.77 4.46
C ARG A 66 -10.77 2.49 5.28
N ALA A 67 -10.45 2.60 6.56
CA ALA A 67 -10.35 1.44 7.44
C ALA A 67 -10.96 1.74 8.80
N HIS A 68 -11.13 0.70 9.60
CA HIS A 68 -11.63 0.85 10.95
C HIS A 68 -10.57 1.45 11.86
N PRO A 69 -10.97 2.20 12.90
CA PRO A 69 -10.01 2.82 13.81
C PRO A 69 -9.09 1.83 14.51
N THR A 70 -9.52 0.56 14.60
CA THR A 70 -8.70 -0.48 15.22
C THR A 70 -7.58 -0.96 14.30
N ASP A 71 -7.63 -0.63 13.02
CA ASP A 71 -6.59 -1.02 12.05
C ASP A 71 -5.59 0.11 11.94
N SER A 72 -4.36 -0.14 12.41
CA SER A 72 -3.30 0.85 12.28
C SER A 72 -2.76 0.87 10.86
N ALA A 73 -2.13 1.99 10.49
CA ALA A 73 -1.45 2.07 9.21
C ALA A 73 -0.42 0.95 9.08
N ALA A 74 0.30 0.66 10.16
CA ALA A 74 1.31 -0.40 10.16
C ALA A 74 0.69 -1.77 9.88
N ASN A 75 -0.47 -2.05 10.47
CA ASN A 75 -1.15 -3.32 10.22
C ASN A 75 -1.62 -3.42 8.78
N ILE A 76 -2.18 -2.34 8.24
CA ILE A 76 -2.67 -2.34 6.86
C ILE A 76 -1.52 -2.58 5.89
N VAL A 77 -0.46 -1.78 6.02
CA VAL A 77 0.71 -1.89 5.13
C VAL A 77 1.38 -3.24 5.30
N GLY A 78 1.51 -3.71 6.54
CA GLY A 78 2.15 -4.99 6.82
C GLY A 78 1.45 -6.16 6.15
N ARG A 79 0.13 -6.20 6.23
CA ARG A 79 -0.65 -7.27 5.60
C ARG A 79 -0.53 -7.23 4.09
N ILE A 80 -0.61 -6.04 3.50
CA ILE A 80 -0.49 -5.88 2.06
C ILE A 80 0.91 -6.25 1.58
N LYS A 81 1.93 -5.74 2.27
CA LYS A 81 3.32 -6.05 1.88
C LYS A 81 3.62 -7.53 2.02
N GLY A 82 3.13 -8.17 3.08
CA GLY A 82 3.37 -9.58 3.30
C GLY A 82 2.77 -10.43 2.18
N ARG A 83 1.51 -10.18 1.85
CA ARG A 83 0.83 -10.94 0.82
C ARG A 83 1.44 -10.70 -0.55
N THR A 84 1.68 -9.45 -0.90
CA THR A 84 2.21 -9.12 -2.23
C THR A 84 3.64 -9.61 -2.39
N SER A 85 4.46 -9.48 -1.35
CA SER A 85 5.84 -9.98 -1.41
C SER A 85 5.87 -11.48 -1.66
N HIS A 86 5.10 -12.23 -0.89
CA HIS A 86 5.07 -13.68 -1.04
C HIS A 86 4.59 -14.09 -2.42
N ASP A 87 3.41 -13.62 -2.82
CA ASP A 87 2.79 -14.10 -4.05
C ASP A 87 3.51 -13.63 -5.30
N LEU A 88 3.96 -12.38 -5.33
CA LEU A 88 4.65 -11.87 -6.50
C LEU A 88 6.02 -12.51 -6.69
N ARG A 89 6.75 -12.72 -5.59
CA ARG A 89 8.07 -13.33 -5.69
C ARG A 89 7.99 -14.82 -6.02
N GLU A 90 6.91 -15.47 -5.66
CA GLU A 90 6.68 -16.84 -6.05
C GLU A 90 6.39 -16.96 -7.54
N LYS A 91 5.63 -16.01 -8.08
CA LYS A 91 5.23 -16.06 -9.49
C LYS A 91 6.28 -15.50 -10.44
N TYR A 92 7.03 -14.47 -10.01
CA TYR A 92 7.97 -13.76 -10.88
C TYR A 92 9.39 -13.93 -10.36
N ALA A 93 10.12 -14.86 -10.97
CA ALA A 93 11.48 -15.19 -10.54
C ALA A 93 12.42 -13.99 -10.56
N GLN A 94 12.21 -13.05 -11.48
CA GLN A 94 13.09 -11.88 -11.57
C GLN A 94 13.04 -11.03 -10.29
N LEU A 95 11.97 -11.12 -9.51
CA LEU A 95 11.87 -10.37 -8.26
C LEU A 95 12.75 -10.95 -7.16
N LEU A 96 13.21 -12.18 -7.32
CA LEU A 96 14.11 -12.81 -6.36
C LEU A 96 15.50 -12.20 -6.38
N LYS A 97 15.81 -11.38 -7.36
CA LYS A 97 17.09 -10.65 -7.42
C LYS A 97 17.14 -9.57 -6.34
N LEU A 98 15.98 -9.12 -5.84
CA LEU A 98 15.94 -8.17 -4.75
C LEU A 98 16.07 -8.92 -3.42
N PRO A 99 16.80 -8.36 -2.45
CA PRO A 99 16.90 -9.02 -1.13
C PRO A 99 15.56 -9.10 -0.42
N SER A 100 14.65 -8.18 -0.73
CA SER A 100 13.26 -8.23 -0.30
C SER A 100 12.44 -7.47 -1.34
N MET A 101 11.14 -7.72 -1.36
CA MET A 101 10.27 -7.05 -2.34
C MET A 101 10.20 -5.55 -2.10
N TRP A 102 9.98 -5.16 -0.84
CA TRP A 102 9.68 -3.79 -0.45
C TRP A 102 10.73 -3.23 0.48
N THR A 103 10.87 -1.89 0.51
CA THR A 103 11.66 -1.25 1.55
C THR A 103 10.93 -1.44 2.87
N ARG A 104 11.64 -1.26 3.98
CA ARG A 104 11.03 -1.39 5.29
C ARG A 104 10.06 -0.26 5.60
N SER A 105 10.32 0.91 5.08
CA SER A 105 9.54 2.09 5.40
C SER A 105 8.25 2.18 4.61
N TYR A 106 7.40 3.05 5.05
CA TYR A 106 6.23 3.48 4.30
C TYR A 106 5.88 4.88 4.77
N PHE A 107 5.16 5.61 3.91
CA PHE A 107 4.62 6.91 4.29
C PHE A 107 3.16 6.70 4.65
N ALA A 108 2.72 7.32 5.76
CA ALA A 108 1.31 7.24 6.15
C ALA A 108 0.85 8.60 6.65
N SER A 109 -0.34 9.00 6.22
CA SER A 109 -0.96 10.23 6.68
C SER A 109 -2.46 10.04 6.71
N THR A 110 -3.11 10.66 7.69
CA THR A 110 -4.56 10.71 7.78
C THR A 110 -5.11 12.04 7.26
N ALA A 111 -4.22 12.95 6.84
CA ALA A 111 -4.65 14.23 6.31
C ALA A 111 -5.42 14.03 5.00
N GLY A 112 -6.41 14.90 4.76
CA GLY A 112 -7.23 14.78 3.57
C GLY A 112 -6.44 14.95 2.28
N ASN A 113 -5.52 15.91 2.25
CA ASN A 113 -4.70 16.18 1.07
C ASN A 113 -3.24 16.12 1.44
N ILE A 114 -2.49 15.40 0.60
CA ILE A 114 -1.04 15.30 0.73
C ILE A 114 -0.46 16.04 -0.47
N SER A 115 0.48 16.95 -0.22
CA SER A 115 1.08 17.68 -1.32
C SER A 115 1.94 16.74 -2.17
N ALA A 116 1.98 17.00 -3.46
CA ALA A 116 2.81 16.23 -4.38
C ALA A 116 4.28 16.31 -3.96
N ASP A 117 4.69 17.44 -3.41
CA ASP A 117 6.06 17.64 -2.96
C ASP A 117 6.40 16.71 -1.79
N THR A 118 5.49 16.55 -0.85
CA THR A 118 5.70 15.64 0.29
C THR A 118 5.87 14.21 -0.18
N ILE A 119 5.00 13.78 -1.12
CA ILE A 119 5.06 12.43 -1.67
C ILE A 119 6.37 12.23 -2.41
N GLN A 120 6.77 13.21 -3.23
CA GLN A 120 8.00 13.13 -4.01
C GLN A 120 9.22 13.01 -3.11
N LYS A 121 9.27 13.77 -2.02
CA LYS A 121 10.38 13.71 -1.07
C LYS A 121 10.48 12.33 -0.44
N TYR A 122 9.36 11.73 -0.07
CA TYR A 122 9.39 10.39 0.49
C TYR A 122 9.96 9.40 -0.53
N ILE A 123 9.46 9.44 -1.77
CA ILE A 123 9.88 8.50 -2.81
C ILE A 123 11.38 8.65 -3.09
N GLU A 124 11.87 9.90 -3.19
CA GLU A 124 13.29 10.15 -3.44
C GLU A 124 14.17 9.58 -2.34
N ALA A 125 13.71 9.66 -1.11
CA ALA A 125 14.48 9.18 0.03
C ALA A 125 14.63 7.65 0.01
N GLN A 126 13.82 6.93 -0.78
CA GLN A 126 13.88 5.47 -0.83
C GLN A 126 14.88 4.95 -1.88
N LYS A 127 15.47 5.84 -2.65
CA LYS A 127 16.43 5.43 -3.67
C LYS A 127 17.66 4.84 -2.99
N GLY A 128 18.03 3.63 -3.38
CA GLY A 128 19.20 2.97 -2.82
C GLY A 128 18.98 2.25 -1.50
N ILE A 129 17.79 2.41 -0.92
CA ILE A 129 17.44 1.72 0.30
C ILE A 129 16.69 0.45 -0.06
#